data_c52d5c3f4e623c13360e0f8dd003dff6
#
_entry.id   c52d5c3f4e623c13360e0f8dd003dff6
#
_cell.length_a   1.000
_cell.length_b   1.000
_cell.length_c   1.000
_cell.angle_alpha   90.00
_cell.angle_beta   90.00
_cell.angle_gamma   90.00
#
_symmetry.space_group_name_H-M   'P 1'
#
loop_
_entity.id
_entity.type
_entity.pdbx_description
1 polymer ?
#
loop_
_entity_poly.entity_id
_entity_poly.type
_entity_poly.pdbx_seq_one_letter_code
_entity_poly.pdbx_strand_id
1 'polypeptide(L)'
;IPKPTFWTFAFYKKLTGTCIHRSEDSLITKQKDGSYYGVIWNPDNDGRGKKKEVTYTIHLPENDGRQEYCNLVKIVDEEHGNPLKVWHDLGEPANPSKDEVSLLREVAKPWITTQTVKAEKDCLEISFCLEKNAVAAFELKPVERQQDTGYDYERVTSQKVKKDTP
;
A
#
# COMPACT_ATOMS: atom_id res chain seq x y z
N ILE A 1 1.77 18.81 -11.30
CA ILE A 1 2.37 17.54 -10.85
C ILE A 1 2.00 17.36 -9.38
N PRO A 2 1.39 16.23 -8.98
CA PRO A 2 1.06 15.97 -7.58
C PRO A 2 2.33 15.93 -6.72
N LYS A 3 2.25 16.52 -5.53
CA LYS A 3 3.28 16.43 -4.49
C LYS A 3 2.94 15.27 -3.53
N PRO A 4 3.88 14.75 -2.74
CA PRO A 4 3.60 13.70 -1.73
C PRO A 4 2.41 14.03 -0.82
N THR A 5 2.27 15.28 -0.39
CA THR A 5 1.15 15.77 0.43
C THR A 5 -0.23 15.54 -0.23
N PHE A 6 -0.33 15.66 -1.57
CA PHE A 6 -1.57 15.37 -2.28
C PHE A 6 -2.02 13.92 -2.03
N TRP A 7 -1.08 12.98 -2.07
CA TRP A 7 -1.37 11.57 -1.85
C TRP A 7 -1.77 11.27 -0.41
N THR A 8 -1.16 11.95 0.55
CA THR A 8 -1.57 11.86 1.97
C THR A 8 -3.07 12.18 2.10
N PHE A 9 -3.53 13.30 1.56
CA PHE A 9 -4.96 13.64 1.58
C PHE A 9 -5.82 12.65 0.78
N ALA A 10 -5.32 12.16 -0.37
CA ALA A 10 -6.02 11.17 -1.18
C ALA A 10 -6.19 9.83 -0.43
N PHE A 11 -5.21 9.43 0.38
CA PHE A 11 -5.28 8.25 1.23
C PHE A 11 -6.30 8.45 2.36
N TYR A 12 -6.23 9.58 3.06
CA TYR A 12 -7.20 9.89 4.13
C TYR A 12 -8.65 9.95 3.63
N LYS A 13 -8.88 10.45 2.42
CA LYS A 13 -10.23 10.51 1.81
C LYS A 13 -10.88 9.13 1.68
N LYS A 14 -10.10 8.05 1.62
CA LYS A 14 -10.60 6.67 1.51
C LYS A 14 -10.91 6.02 2.87
N LEU A 15 -10.57 6.64 3.97
CA LEU A 15 -10.89 6.18 5.32
C LEU A 15 -12.40 6.39 5.58
N THR A 16 -13.21 5.48 5.08
CA THR A 16 -14.67 5.42 5.27
C THR A 16 -15.03 4.17 6.07
N GLY A 17 -16.31 4.01 6.42
CA GLY A 17 -16.75 2.84 7.18
C GLY A 17 -16.52 2.97 8.69
N THR A 18 -16.32 1.84 9.38
CA THR A 18 -16.16 1.80 10.84
C THR A 18 -14.69 1.77 11.21
N CYS A 19 -14.26 2.70 12.07
CA CYS A 19 -12.91 2.69 12.62
C CYS A 19 -12.74 1.48 13.55
N ILE A 20 -11.73 0.64 13.27
CA ILE A 20 -11.40 -0.54 14.07
C ILE A 20 -10.08 -0.40 14.81
N HIS A 21 -9.22 0.51 14.35
CA HIS A 21 -7.95 0.84 15.01
C HIS A 21 -7.60 2.31 14.82
N ARG A 22 -7.12 2.93 15.87
CA ARG A 22 -6.58 4.30 15.84
C ARG A 22 -5.43 4.43 16.84
N SER A 23 -4.32 4.94 16.35
CA SER A 23 -3.17 5.33 17.19
C SER A 23 -2.66 6.72 16.76
N GLU A 24 -1.56 7.16 17.32
CA GLU A 24 -0.91 8.42 16.94
C GLU A 24 -0.27 8.37 15.54
N ASP A 25 -0.10 7.19 14.97
CA ASP A 25 0.62 6.95 13.72
C ASP A 25 -0.11 6.03 12.73
N SER A 26 -1.35 5.66 13.03
CA SER A 26 -2.17 4.84 12.14
C SER A 26 -3.67 4.99 12.39
N LEU A 27 -4.42 4.72 11.33
CA LEU A 27 -5.88 4.65 11.35
C LEU A 27 -6.34 3.54 10.40
N ILE A 28 -7.15 2.60 10.91
CA ILE A 28 -7.68 1.48 10.12
C ILE A 28 -9.20 1.44 10.22
N THR A 29 -9.86 1.28 9.08
CA THR A 29 -11.31 1.19 8.97
C THR A 29 -11.74 -0.10 8.28
N LYS A 30 -12.89 -0.67 8.72
CA LYS A 30 -13.59 -1.74 8.05
C LYS A 30 -14.67 -1.15 7.15
N GLN A 31 -14.65 -1.54 5.88
CA GLN A 31 -15.59 -1.09 4.86
C GLN A 31 -16.87 -1.95 4.86
N LYS A 32 -17.93 -1.46 4.23
CA LYS A 32 -19.22 -2.18 4.14
C LYS A 32 -19.14 -3.47 3.32
N ASP A 33 -18.22 -3.55 2.38
CA ASP A 33 -17.98 -4.73 1.52
C ASP A 33 -17.09 -5.81 2.18
N GLY A 34 -16.71 -5.58 3.46
CA GLY A 34 -15.85 -6.49 4.21
C GLY A 34 -14.35 -6.29 3.94
N SER A 35 -13.97 -5.32 3.11
CA SER A 35 -12.57 -4.91 2.96
C SER A 35 -12.11 -4.05 4.15
N TYR A 36 -10.80 -3.93 4.30
CA TYR A 36 -10.18 -3.06 5.29
C TYR A 36 -9.31 -2.04 4.59
N TYR A 37 -9.33 -0.81 5.07
CA TYR A 37 -8.50 0.26 4.56
C TYR A 37 -7.79 0.96 5.70
N GLY A 38 -6.49 1.16 5.57
CA GLY A 38 -5.70 1.84 6.59
C GLY A 38 -4.69 2.82 6.02
N VAL A 39 -4.34 3.79 6.84
CA VAL A 39 -3.24 4.73 6.59
C VAL A 39 -2.30 4.69 7.78
N ILE A 40 -1.00 4.62 7.50
CA ILE A 40 0.08 4.52 8.48
C ILE A 40 1.12 5.57 8.09
N TRP A 41 1.72 6.21 9.09
CA TRP A 41 2.74 7.24 8.85
C TRP A 41 3.90 7.14 9.83
N ASN A 42 5.05 7.61 9.39
CA ASN A 42 6.29 7.64 10.17
C ASN A 42 6.94 9.03 10.05
N PRO A 43 6.49 10.05 10.81
CA PRO A 43 7.01 11.40 10.69
C PRO A 43 8.41 11.51 11.30
N ASP A 44 9.27 12.29 10.66
CA ASP A 44 10.56 12.71 11.19
C ASP A 44 10.50 14.20 11.56
N ASN A 45 10.14 14.48 12.79
CA ASN A 45 9.93 15.85 13.26
C ASN A 45 11.23 16.56 13.72
N ASP A 46 12.31 15.81 13.96
CA ASP A 46 13.55 16.34 14.55
C ASP A 46 14.82 15.97 13.76
N GLY A 47 14.67 15.40 12.56
CA GLY A 47 15.78 14.96 11.71
C GLY A 47 16.51 13.72 12.20
N ARG A 48 15.98 13.03 13.23
CA ARG A 48 16.51 11.79 13.80
C ARG A 48 15.66 10.57 13.52
N GLY A 49 14.64 10.74 12.66
CA GLY A 49 13.69 9.72 12.30
C GLY A 49 14.37 8.45 11.80
N LYS A 50 13.86 7.32 12.27
CA LYS A 50 14.33 5.99 11.91
C LYS A 50 13.26 5.25 11.13
N LYS A 51 13.69 4.23 10.41
CA LYS A 51 12.80 3.23 9.84
C LYS A 51 11.91 2.63 10.93
N LYS A 52 10.65 2.44 10.61
CA LYS A 52 9.64 1.94 11.53
C LYS A 52 9.07 0.62 11.02
N GLU A 53 9.11 -0.39 11.85
CA GLU A 53 8.43 -1.66 11.62
C GLU A 53 7.20 -1.74 12.50
N VAL A 54 6.06 -2.12 11.90
CA VAL A 54 4.80 -2.26 12.62
C VAL A 54 4.00 -3.44 12.06
N THR A 55 3.38 -4.19 12.95
CA THR A 55 2.50 -5.31 12.60
C THR A 55 1.12 -5.06 13.19
N TYR A 56 0.10 -5.29 12.38
CA TYR A 56 -1.30 -5.21 12.79
C TYR A 56 -1.95 -6.58 12.70
N THR A 57 -2.71 -6.91 13.73
CA THR A 57 -3.59 -8.08 13.75
C THR A 57 -5.03 -7.59 13.60
N ILE A 58 -5.69 -8.01 12.53
CA ILE A 58 -7.09 -7.68 12.26
C ILE A 58 -7.92 -8.93 12.53
N HIS A 59 -8.85 -8.84 13.49
CA HIS A 59 -9.78 -9.91 13.79
C HIS A 59 -10.93 -9.90 12.79
N LEU A 60 -11.14 -11.05 12.14
CA LEU A 60 -12.25 -11.26 11.22
C LEU A 60 -13.52 -11.60 12.02
N PRO A 61 -14.72 -11.33 11.45
CA PRO A 61 -15.96 -11.82 12.05
C PRO A 61 -15.96 -13.34 12.14
N GLU A 62 -16.57 -13.89 13.19
CA GLU A 62 -16.80 -15.32 13.29
C GLU A 62 -17.55 -15.84 12.06
N ASN A 63 -17.07 -16.95 11.50
CA ASN A 63 -17.62 -17.57 10.28
C ASN A 63 -17.60 -16.69 9.01
N ASP A 64 -16.66 -15.78 8.89
CA ASP A 64 -16.49 -14.98 7.65
C ASP A 64 -16.26 -15.87 6.42
N GLY A 65 -15.71 -17.07 6.60
CA GLY A 65 -15.43 -18.03 5.51
C GLY A 65 -14.37 -17.56 4.51
N ARG A 66 -13.94 -16.32 4.60
CA ARG A 66 -12.92 -15.71 3.74
C ARG A 66 -11.54 -16.02 4.30
N GLN A 67 -10.74 -16.72 3.52
CA GLN A 67 -9.43 -17.19 3.97
C GLN A 67 -8.26 -16.43 3.35
N GLU A 68 -8.46 -15.79 2.22
CA GLU A 68 -7.41 -15.07 1.52
C GLU A 68 -7.81 -13.61 1.24
N TYR A 69 -6.83 -12.73 1.41
CA TYR A 69 -6.96 -11.30 1.13
C TYR A 69 -5.78 -10.82 0.28
N CYS A 70 -6.05 -9.94 -0.66
CA CYS A 70 -5.01 -9.16 -1.32
C CYS A 70 -4.73 -7.91 -0.48
N ASN A 71 -3.50 -7.77 0.02
CA ASN A 71 -3.01 -6.54 0.62
C ASN A 71 -2.36 -5.69 -0.48
N LEU A 72 -3.04 -4.63 -0.89
CA LEU A 72 -2.52 -3.64 -1.82
C LEU A 72 -2.00 -2.46 -1.03
N VAL A 73 -0.71 -2.17 -1.13
CA VAL A 73 -0.05 -1.08 -0.39
C VAL A 73 0.42 -0.01 -1.37
N LYS A 74 0.17 1.25 -1.01
CA LYS A 74 0.65 2.45 -1.71
C LYS A 74 1.48 3.27 -0.76
N ILE A 75 2.71 3.60 -1.15
CA ILE A 75 3.66 4.32 -0.32
C ILE A 75 4.09 5.61 -1.02
N VAL A 76 4.16 6.68 -0.25
CA VAL A 76 4.87 7.90 -0.59
C VAL A 76 5.89 8.21 0.51
N ASP A 77 7.11 8.51 0.12
CA ASP A 77 8.22 8.82 1.01
C ASP A 77 9.24 9.75 0.30
N GLU A 78 10.47 9.82 0.79
CA GLU A 78 11.52 10.63 0.18
C GLU A 78 11.94 10.13 -1.21
N GLU A 79 11.82 8.81 -1.48
CA GLU A 79 12.21 8.16 -2.74
C GLU A 79 11.01 7.90 -3.66
N HIS A 80 9.82 7.65 -3.11
CA HIS A 80 8.64 7.21 -3.83
C HIS A 80 7.54 8.26 -3.83
N GLY A 81 6.98 8.53 -5.02
CA GLY A 81 5.93 9.54 -5.17
C GLY A 81 6.43 10.97 -4.95
N ASN A 82 7.74 11.17 -5.01
CA ASN A 82 8.42 12.45 -4.76
C ASN A 82 9.04 13.04 -6.03
N PRO A 83 8.28 13.80 -6.83
CA PRO A 83 8.81 14.42 -8.04
C PRO A 83 9.85 15.52 -7.75
N LEU A 84 9.91 16.05 -6.54
CA LEU A 84 10.88 17.09 -6.18
C LEU A 84 12.31 16.54 -6.19
N LYS A 85 12.51 15.31 -5.68
CA LYS A 85 13.81 14.63 -5.73
C LYS A 85 14.30 14.50 -7.17
N VAL A 86 13.45 13.99 -8.07
CA VAL A 86 13.82 13.80 -9.47
C VAL A 86 14.06 15.13 -10.18
N TRP A 87 13.27 16.17 -9.89
CA TRP A 87 13.49 17.52 -10.42
C TRP A 87 14.85 18.07 -10.00
N HIS A 88 15.26 17.81 -8.75
CA HIS A 88 16.57 18.19 -8.22
C HIS A 88 17.70 17.45 -8.94
N ASP A 89 17.55 16.11 -9.12
CA ASP A 89 18.52 15.26 -9.83
C ASP A 89 18.66 15.67 -11.31
N LEU A 90 17.62 16.25 -11.94
CA LEU A 90 17.64 16.82 -13.28
C LEU A 90 18.36 18.20 -13.37
N GLY A 91 18.86 18.73 -12.26
CA GLY A 91 19.53 20.03 -12.21
C GLY A 91 18.58 21.21 -12.07
N GLU A 92 17.39 21.01 -11.54
CA GLU A 92 16.41 22.07 -11.20
C GLU A 92 15.98 22.93 -12.39
N PRO A 93 15.59 22.34 -13.53
CA PRO A 93 15.28 23.12 -14.73
C PRO A 93 14.12 24.11 -14.46
N ALA A 94 14.39 25.41 -14.71
CA ALA A 94 13.37 26.45 -14.57
C ALA A 94 12.22 26.28 -15.59
N ASN A 95 12.53 25.75 -16.77
CA ASN A 95 11.57 25.45 -17.84
C ASN A 95 11.78 24.01 -18.31
N PRO A 96 11.21 23.02 -17.60
CA PRO A 96 11.39 21.63 -17.99
C PRO A 96 10.75 21.32 -19.34
N SER A 97 11.41 20.50 -20.13
CA SER A 97 10.92 19.98 -21.41
C SER A 97 9.64 19.14 -21.23
N LYS A 98 8.95 18.83 -22.33
CA LYS A 98 7.76 17.96 -22.28
C LYS A 98 8.08 16.57 -21.72
N ASP A 99 9.24 16.02 -22.06
CA ASP A 99 9.69 14.70 -21.61
C ASP A 99 10.01 14.71 -20.11
N GLU A 100 10.69 15.76 -19.61
CA GLU A 100 10.95 15.94 -18.17
C GLU A 100 9.65 16.11 -17.39
N VAL A 101 8.68 16.88 -17.91
CA VAL A 101 7.34 17.00 -17.28
C VAL A 101 6.63 15.65 -17.25
N SER A 102 6.73 14.85 -18.32
CA SER A 102 6.15 13.50 -18.37
C SER A 102 6.79 12.59 -17.30
N LEU A 103 8.12 12.57 -17.24
CA LEU A 103 8.86 11.83 -16.22
C LEU A 103 8.46 12.24 -14.80
N LEU A 104 8.41 13.55 -14.52
CA LEU A 104 8.00 14.06 -13.21
C LEU A 104 6.56 13.67 -12.83
N ARG A 105 5.65 13.52 -13.79
CA ARG A 105 4.29 13.04 -13.56
C ARG A 105 4.26 11.53 -13.24
N GLU A 106 5.13 10.75 -13.86
CA GLU A 106 5.22 9.30 -13.60
C GLU A 106 5.76 9.03 -12.20
N VAL A 107 6.88 9.66 -11.84
CA VAL A 107 7.50 9.48 -10.52
C VAL A 107 6.70 10.12 -9.37
N ALA A 108 5.75 11.00 -9.67
CA ALA A 108 4.85 11.57 -8.69
C ALA A 108 3.78 10.59 -8.19
N LYS A 109 3.68 9.39 -8.78
CA LYS A 109 2.72 8.37 -8.34
C LYS A 109 3.27 7.58 -7.15
N PRO A 110 2.41 7.15 -6.21
CA PRO A 110 2.85 6.29 -5.12
C PRO A 110 3.45 4.99 -5.63
N TRP A 111 4.42 4.47 -4.93
CA TRP A 111 4.88 3.10 -5.12
C TRP A 111 3.80 2.12 -4.72
N ILE A 112 3.55 1.10 -5.53
CA ILE A 112 2.47 0.13 -5.32
C ILE A 112 3.07 -1.26 -5.19
N THR A 113 2.69 -1.95 -4.12
CA THR A 113 3.00 -3.37 -3.93
C THR A 113 1.74 -4.14 -3.60
N THR A 114 1.74 -5.43 -3.87
CA THR A 114 0.66 -6.35 -3.52
C THR A 114 1.21 -7.62 -2.92
N GLN A 115 0.49 -8.17 -1.95
CA GLN A 115 0.80 -9.49 -1.39
C GLN A 115 -0.49 -10.20 -1.00
N THR A 116 -0.51 -11.52 -1.10
CA THR A 116 -1.60 -12.34 -0.58
C THR A 116 -1.37 -12.59 0.91
N VAL A 117 -2.40 -12.32 1.72
CA VAL A 117 -2.42 -12.60 3.17
C VAL A 117 -3.47 -13.65 3.43
N LYS A 118 -3.12 -14.70 4.18
CA LYS A 118 -4.05 -15.74 4.58
C LYS A 118 -4.53 -15.50 6.01
N ALA A 119 -5.81 -15.73 6.24
CA ALA A 119 -6.36 -15.71 7.57
C ALA A 119 -5.91 -16.97 8.36
N GLU A 120 -5.41 -16.76 9.57
CA GLU A 120 -5.09 -17.81 10.50
C GLU A 120 -5.93 -17.62 11.77
N LYS A 121 -6.73 -18.62 12.12
CA LYS A 121 -7.60 -18.58 13.33
C LYS A 121 -8.44 -17.30 13.40
N ASP A 122 -9.08 -16.94 12.29
CA ASP A 122 -9.90 -15.72 12.15
C ASP A 122 -9.14 -14.40 12.37
N CYS A 123 -7.83 -14.40 12.14
CA CYS A 123 -6.98 -13.22 12.19
C CYS A 123 -6.21 -13.03 10.89
N LEU A 124 -6.07 -11.78 10.46
CA LEU A 124 -5.13 -11.36 9.42
C LEU A 124 -3.98 -10.63 10.08
N GLU A 125 -2.76 -11.08 9.81
CA GLU A 125 -1.55 -10.38 10.24
C GLU A 125 -0.90 -9.70 9.05
N ILE A 126 -0.64 -8.39 9.18
CA ILE A 126 -0.01 -7.57 8.16
C ILE A 126 1.11 -6.75 8.77
N SER A 127 2.28 -6.81 8.14
CA SER A 127 3.47 -6.08 8.59
C SER A 127 3.89 -5.03 7.57
N PHE A 128 4.33 -3.90 8.06
CA PHE A 128 4.82 -2.79 7.27
C PHE A 128 6.19 -2.36 7.76
N CYS A 129 7.00 -1.93 6.82
CA CYS A 129 8.27 -1.30 7.08
C CYS A 129 8.29 0.06 6.38
N LEU A 130 8.26 1.13 7.16
CA LEU A 130 8.16 2.50 6.69
C LEU A 130 9.48 3.23 6.91
N GLU A 131 10.01 3.82 5.86
CA GLU A 131 11.12 4.78 5.98
C GLU A 131 10.65 6.05 6.72
N LYS A 132 11.59 6.88 7.13
CA LYS A 132 11.26 8.19 7.70
C LYS A 132 10.46 9.03 6.69
N ASN A 133 9.57 9.86 7.18
CA ASN A 133 8.65 10.70 6.39
C ASN A 133 7.73 9.94 5.44
N ALA A 134 7.65 8.60 5.56
CA ALA A 134 6.75 7.79 4.76
C ALA A 134 5.30 7.89 5.22
N VAL A 135 4.40 7.87 4.25
CA VAL A 135 2.97 7.62 4.45
C VAL A 135 2.57 6.46 3.56
N ALA A 136 2.03 5.42 4.18
CA ALA A 136 1.50 4.26 3.47
C ALA A 136 -0.01 4.17 3.62
N ALA A 137 -0.69 3.83 2.53
CA ALA A 137 -2.07 3.39 2.57
C ALA A 137 -2.13 1.93 2.16
N PHE A 138 -2.92 1.13 2.86
CA PHE A 138 -3.16 -0.26 2.48
C PHE A 138 -4.64 -0.56 2.33
N GLU A 139 -4.94 -1.53 1.48
CA GLU A 139 -6.28 -2.02 1.24
C GLU A 139 -6.25 -3.55 1.25
N LEU A 140 -6.94 -4.16 2.20
CA LEU A 140 -7.13 -5.60 2.28
C LEU A 140 -8.47 -5.95 1.67
N LYS A 141 -8.45 -6.60 0.52
CA LYS A 141 -9.64 -7.07 -0.17
C LYS A 141 -9.72 -8.58 -0.12
N PRO A 142 -10.88 -9.15 0.20
CA PRO A 142 -11.09 -10.58 0.06
C PRO A 142 -10.82 -11.01 -1.38
N VAL A 143 -10.15 -12.16 -1.55
CA VAL A 143 -9.84 -12.72 -2.86
C VAL A 143 -10.69 -13.96 -3.08
N GLU A 144 -11.47 -13.95 -4.16
CA GLU A 144 -12.12 -15.13 -4.69
C GLU A 144 -11.30 -15.61 -5.87
N ARG A 145 -10.63 -16.76 -5.71
CA ARG A 145 -9.86 -17.33 -6.81
C ARG A 145 -10.81 -17.96 -7.82
N GLN A 146 -10.74 -17.49 -9.04
CA GLN A 146 -11.41 -18.16 -10.15
C GLN A 146 -10.64 -19.43 -10.54
N GLN A 147 -11.34 -20.42 -11.05
CA GLN A 147 -10.69 -21.61 -11.61
C GLN A 147 -9.76 -21.19 -12.75
N ASP A 148 -8.61 -21.85 -12.82
CA ASP A 148 -7.65 -21.61 -13.88
C ASP A 148 -8.29 -21.85 -15.25
N THR A 149 -8.31 -20.82 -16.09
CA THR A 149 -8.85 -20.86 -17.45
C THR A 149 -7.81 -21.29 -18.48
N GLY A 150 -6.70 -21.91 -18.05
CA GLY A 150 -5.61 -22.35 -18.92
C GLY A 150 -4.54 -21.28 -19.18
N TYR A 151 -4.55 -20.21 -18.39
CA TYR A 151 -3.49 -19.19 -18.46
C TYR A 151 -2.23 -19.68 -17.76
N ASP A 152 -1.10 -19.68 -18.46
CA ASP A 152 0.19 -20.14 -17.91
C ASP A 152 0.83 -19.04 -17.04
N TYR A 153 0.49 -19.02 -15.76
CA TYR A 153 1.02 -18.08 -14.78
C TYR A 153 2.52 -18.25 -14.55
N GLU A 154 3.05 -19.49 -14.61
CA GLU A 154 4.48 -19.77 -14.39
C GLU A 154 5.32 -19.10 -15.49
N ARG A 155 4.83 -19.11 -16.71
CA ARG A 155 5.49 -18.46 -17.85
C ARG A 155 5.55 -16.93 -17.72
N VAL A 156 4.52 -16.32 -17.14
CA VAL A 156 4.41 -14.85 -17.08
C VAL A 156 5.03 -14.28 -15.83
N THR A 157 4.88 -14.95 -14.69
CA THR A 157 5.33 -14.43 -13.38
C THR A 157 6.62 -15.05 -12.89
N SER A 158 7.12 -16.10 -13.56
CA SER A 158 8.23 -16.95 -13.09
C SER A 158 8.02 -17.54 -11.68
N GLN A 159 6.79 -17.52 -11.19
CA GLN A 159 6.40 -18.09 -9.90
C GLN A 159 5.77 -19.46 -10.09
N LYS A 160 6.32 -20.47 -9.43
CA LYS A 160 5.71 -21.80 -9.40
C LYS A 160 4.40 -21.75 -8.62
N VAL A 161 3.28 -21.96 -9.30
CA VAL A 161 1.99 -22.16 -8.65
C VAL A 161 2.02 -23.53 -7.97
N LYS A 162 1.88 -23.58 -6.64
CA LYS A 162 1.65 -24.84 -5.94
C LYS A 162 0.31 -25.38 -6.43
N LYS A 163 0.35 -26.46 -7.24
CA LYS A 163 -0.85 -27.25 -7.53
C LYS A 163 -1.22 -27.95 -6.22
N ASP A 164 -2.30 -27.52 -5.59
CA ASP A 164 -2.96 -28.33 -4.57
C ASP A 164 -3.47 -29.58 -5.29
N THR A 165 -2.80 -30.70 -5.02
CA THR A 165 -3.24 -32.01 -5.50
C THR A 165 -4.48 -32.41 -4.69
N PRO A 166 -5.54 -32.95 -5.34
CA PRO A 166 -6.79 -33.31 -4.69
C PRO A 166 -6.64 -34.39 -3.62
#